data_b6e3b68dcc7eadb804b6fbfb0f32a9c7
#
_entry.id   b6e3b68dcc7eadb804b6fbfb0f32a9c7
#
_cell.length_a   1.000
_cell.length_b   1.000
_cell.length_c   1.000
_cell.angle_alpha   90.00
_cell.angle_beta   90.00
_cell.angle_gamma   90.00
#
_symmetry.space_group_name_H-M   'P 1'
#
loop_
_entity.id
_entity.type
_entity.pdbx_description
1 polymer ?
#
loop_
_entity_poly.entity_id
_entity_poly.type
_entity_poly.pdbx_seq_one_letter_code
_entity_poly.pdbx_strand_id
1 'polypeptide(L)'
;TSYIVEQALKSGRLKPEDQVRVSEHAWCRGTNAESCMYLPLNGSASVMDMLRGIIIQSGNDASKAMAEHLAGTEASFAGLMNNEAARLGMKNTHFVNATGLPDPNHKASAHDLAILARAIIHDSSSYYGIYAEKDFTYNGIKQGNRNALLYTDPTVDGLKTGHTADAGFCLTASAKRNGMRLISVVMGTKSMQ
;
A
#
# COMPACT_ATOMS: atom_id res chain seq x y z
N THR A 1 2.64 4.45 1.25
CA THR A 1 1.42 4.90 1.92
C THR A 1 1.14 4.09 3.18
N SER A 2 0.91 2.77 3.10
CA SER A 2 0.60 1.91 4.26
C SER A 2 1.61 2.08 5.41
N TYR A 3 2.91 2.10 5.13
CA TYR A 3 3.94 2.28 6.15
C TYR A 3 3.76 3.58 6.97
N ILE A 4 3.43 4.70 6.33
CA ILE A 4 3.19 5.97 7.04
C ILE A 4 1.94 5.88 7.90
N VAL A 5 0.87 5.25 7.41
CA VAL A 5 -0.36 4.99 8.18
C VAL A 5 -0.05 4.13 9.41
N GLU A 6 0.73 3.06 9.24
CA GLU A 6 1.14 2.16 10.31
C GLU A 6 2.01 2.86 11.36
N GLN A 7 2.93 3.74 10.94
CA GLN A 7 3.71 4.55 11.87
C GLN A 7 2.83 5.57 12.63
N ALA A 8 1.82 6.14 11.99
CA ALA A 8 0.86 7.02 12.65
C ALA A 8 0.00 6.28 13.69
N LEU A 9 -0.44 5.06 13.39
CA LEU A 9 -1.12 4.17 14.34
C LEU A 9 -0.20 3.78 15.51
N LYS A 10 1.03 3.38 15.23
CA LYS A 10 2.01 2.98 16.24
C LYS A 10 2.36 4.12 17.20
N SER A 11 2.43 5.35 16.70
CA SER A 11 2.70 6.54 17.52
C SER A 11 1.48 7.08 18.26
N GLY A 12 0.29 6.52 18.08
CA GLY A 12 -0.97 7.00 18.66
C GLY A 12 -1.51 8.27 17.99
N ARG A 13 -0.91 8.71 16.88
CA ARG A 13 -1.39 9.86 16.09
C ARG A 13 -2.68 9.55 15.34
N LEU A 14 -2.91 8.28 15.03
CA LEU A 14 -4.17 7.71 14.56
C LEU A 14 -4.62 6.59 15.48
N LYS A 15 -5.93 6.38 15.52
CA LYS A 15 -6.55 5.20 16.13
C LYS A 15 -7.16 4.32 15.04
N PRO A 16 -7.24 3.00 15.24
CA PRO A 16 -7.83 2.08 14.26
C PRO A 16 -9.26 2.42 13.83
N GLU A 17 -10.05 2.97 14.77
CA GLU A 17 -11.46 3.34 14.61
C GLU A 17 -11.69 4.76 14.08
N ASP A 18 -10.67 5.60 13.99
CA ASP A 18 -10.80 6.96 13.48
C ASP A 18 -11.40 6.95 12.08
N GLN A 19 -12.33 7.86 11.81
CA GLN A 19 -13.07 7.94 10.57
C GLN A 19 -12.38 8.85 9.57
N VAL A 20 -12.05 8.30 8.41
CA VAL A 20 -11.41 8.99 7.30
C VAL A 20 -12.45 9.34 6.26
N ARG A 21 -12.64 10.63 6.00
CA ARG A 21 -13.59 11.13 5.02
C ARG A 21 -13.10 10.90 3.58
N VAL A 22 -14.01 10.58 2.69
CA VAL A 22 -13.76 10.41 1.25
C VAL A 22 -14.15 11.68 0.52
N SER A 23 -13.15 12.42 0.03
CA SER A 23 -13.35 13.61 -0.80
C SER A 23 -13.69 13.24 -2.25
N GLU A 24 -14.09 14.22 -3.04
CA GLU A 24 -14.29 14.03 -4.49
C GLU A 24 -12.98 13.66 -5.20
N HIS A 25 -11.83 14.18 -4.75
CA HIS A 25 -10.51 13.83 -5.28
C HIS A 25 -10.13 12.37 -4.99
N ALA A 26 -10.41 11.91 -3.77
CA ALA A 26 -10.15 10.54 -3.37
C ALA A 26 -11.11 9.53 -4.00
N TRP A 27 -12.36 9.97 -4.26
CA TRP A 27 -13.41 9.07 -4.71
C TRP A 27 -13.10 8.42 -6.06
N CYS A 28 -13.25 7.08 -6.08
CA CYS A 28 -13.16 6.29 -7.30
C CYS A 28 -14.50 6.35 -8.05
N ARG A 29 -14.51 7.00 -9.21
CA ARG A 29 -15.73 7.21 -10.02
C ARG A 29 -16.27 5.95 -10.70
N GLY A 30 -15.78 4.75 -10.32
CA GLY A 30 -16.23 3.48 -10.93
C GLY A 30 -15.77 3.29 -12.38
N THR A 31 -14.83 4.10 -12.85
CA THR A 31 -14.14 3.84 -14.11
C THR A 31 -13.15 2.69 -13.86
N ASN A 32 -13.11 1.70 -14.74
CA ASN A 32 -12.15 0.58 -14.62
C ASN A 32 -10.67 1.01 -14.82
N ALA A 33 -10.41 2.32 -14.75
CA ALA A 33 -9.08 2.89 -14.99
C ALA A 33 -8.12 2.72 -13.80
N GLU A 34 -8.64 2.51 -12.60
CA GLU A 34 -7.82 2.35 -11.39
C GLU A 34 -8.42 1.30 -10.42
N SER A 35 -7.56 0.78 -9.54
CA SER A 35 -7.99 -0.14 -8.48
C SER A 35 -8.68 0.62 -7.36
N CYS A 36 -9.84 0.16 -6.92
CA CYS A 36 -10.67 0.82 -5.92
C CYS A 36 -11.09 -0.10 -4.80
N MET A 37 -11.22 0.45 -3.61
CA MET A 37 -11.93 -0.16 -2.48
C MET A 37 -13.43 0.06 -2.57
N TYR A 38 -13.88 0.95 -3.48
CA TYR A 38 -15.27 1.39 -3.68
C TYR A 38 -15.85 2.14 -2.49
N LEU A 39 -15.09 3.11 -2.02
CA LEU A 39 -15.52 4.03 -0.97
C LEU A 39 -16.66 4.93 -1.46
N PRO A 40 -17.68 5.20 -0.62
CA PRO A 40 -18.77 6.11 -1.01
C PRO A 40 -18.29 7.56 -1.00
N LEU A 41 -18.69 8.32 -2.04
CA LEU A 41 -18.42 9.76 -2.10
C LEU A 41 -19.01 10.46 -0.87
N ASN A 42 -18.25 11.35 -0.25
CA ASN A 42 -18.58 12.07 0.98
C ASN A 42 -18.87 11.17 2.20
N GLY A 43 -18.70 9.85 2.06
CA GLY A 43 -18.74 8.92 3.18
C GLY A 43 -17.44 8.89 3.97
N SER A 44 -17.34 7.93 4.86
CA SER A 44 -16.12 7.67 5.63
C SER A 44 -15.93 6.16 5.84
N ALA A 45 -14.70 5.78 6.13
CA ALA A 45 -14.36 4.43 6.59
C ALA A 45 -13.32 4.51 7.71
N SER A 46 -13.21 3.46 8.51
CA SER A 46 -12.21 3.41 9.56
C SER A 46 -10.79 3.38 9.00
N VAL A 47 -9.81 3.89 9.77
CA VAL A 47 -8.38 3.79 9.40
C VAL A 47 -8.00 2.34 9.12
N MET A 48 -8.53 1.38 9.88
CA MET A 48 -8.23 -0.05 9.66
C MET A 48 -8.84 -0.57 8.36
N ASP A 49 -10.05 -0.16 7.98
CA ASP A 49 -10.64 -0.53 6.70
C ASP A 49 -9.86 0.10 5.54
N MET A 50 -9.47 1.39 5.67
CA MET A 50 -8.61 2.06 4.70
C MET A 50 -7.27 1.33 4.53
N LEU A 51 -6.63 0.91 5.62
CA LEU A 51 -5.36 0.19 5.57
C LEU A 51 -5.51 -1.17 4.88
N ARG A 52 -6.57 -1.94 5.18
CA ARG A 52 -6.88 -3.18 4.45
C ARG A 52 -7.17 -2.92 2.98
N GLY A 53 -7.95 -1.89 2.67
CA GLY A 53 -8.22 -1.48 1.29
C GLY A 53 -6.96 -1.16 0.50
N ILE A 54 -6.02 -0.44 1.10
CA ILE A 54 -4.71 -0.11 0.49
C ILE A 54 -3.89 -1.38 0.23
N ILE A 55 -3.78 -2.25 1.22
CA ILE A 55 -2.89 -3.43 1.17
C ILE A 55 -3.48 -4.54 0.30
N ILE A 56 -4.71 -4.94 0.56
CA ILE A 56 -5.34 -6.12 -0.02
C ILE A 56 -5.92 -5.81 -1.41
N GLN A 57 -6.74 -4.77 -1.48
CA GLN A 57 -7.49 -4.39 -2.69
C GLN A 57 -6.68 -3.46 -3.60
N SER A 58 -5.55 -2.92 -3.11
CA SER A 58 -4.78 -1.89 -3.82
C SER A 58 -5.62 -0.63 -4.13
N GLY A 59 -6.51 -0.25 -3.19
CA GLY A 59 -7.47 0.84 -3.33
C GLY A 59 -6.78 2.20 -3.46
N ASN A 60 -6.87 2.82 -4.63
CA ASN A 60 -6.35 4.16 -4.85
C ASN A 60 -7.19 5.22 -4.12
N ASP A 61 -8.50 5.01 -4.05
CA ASP A 61 -9.44 5.82 -3.26
C ASP A 61 -9.03 5.85 -1.77
N ALA A 62 -8.76 4.70 -1.18
CA ALA A 62 -8.29 4.60 0.19
C ALA A 62 -6.90 5.26 0.37
N SER A 63 -6.00 5.11 -0.60
CA SER A 63 -4.67 5.73 -0.56
C SER A 63 -4.75 7.26 -0.59
N LYS A 64 -5.58 7.82 -1.48
CA LYS A 64 -5.81 9.27 -1.60
C LYS A 64 -6.49 9.82 -0.34
N ALA A 65 -7.55 9.17 0.14
CA ALA A 65 -8.27 9.58 1.35
C ALA A 65 -7.36 9.60 2.59
N MET A 66 -6.53 8.58 2.77
CA MET A 66 -5.55 8.55 3.86
C MET A 66 -4.47 9.62 3.70
N ALA A 67 -4.04 9.91 2.48
CA ALA A 67 -3.08 10.99 2.21
C ALA A 67 -3.65 12.35 2.61
N GLU A 68 -4.88 12.65 2.21
CA GLU A 68 -5.58 13.89 2.59
C GLU A 68 -5.79 13.97 4.11
N HIS A 69 -6.19 12.87 4.74
CA HIS A 69 -6.44 12.81 6.18
C HIS A 69 -5.17 13.10 6.99
N LEU A 70 -4.02 12.57 6.58
CA LEU A 70 -2.74 12.70 7.29
C LEU A 70 -1.99 14.00 6.99
N ALA A 71 -2.15 14.55 5.78
CA ALA A 71 -1.33 15.66 5.30
C ALA A 71 -2.12 16.82 4.68
N GLY A 72 -3.45 16.74 4.66
CA GLY A 72 -4.33 17.75 4.07
C GLY A 72 -4.45 17.65 2.55
N THR A 73 -3.38 17.27 1.84
CA THR A 73 -3.37 17.04 0.38
C THR A 73 -2.49 15.85 0.01
N GLU A 74 -2.77 15.23 -1.13
CA GLU A 74 -1.93 14.15 -1.66
C GLU A 74 -0.49 14.61 -1.95
N ALA A 75 -0.30 15.84 -2.43
CA ALA A 75 1.02 16.42 -2.67
C ALA A 75 1.83 16.58 -1.37
N SER A 76 1.20 17.08 -0.30
CA SER A 76 1.84 17.18 1.02
C SER A 76 2.19 15.79 1.57
N PHE A 77 1.33 14.80 1.32
CA PHE A 77 1.59 13.43 1.71
C PHE A 77 2.76 12.81 0.94
N ALA A 78 2.90 13.10 -0.36
CA ALA A 78 4.07 12.70 -1.14
C ALA A 78 5.36 13.28 -0.54
N GLY A 79 5.32 14.51 -0.01
CA GLY A 79 6.41 15.09 0.78
C GLY A 79 6.76 14.25 2.01
N LEU A 80 5.75 13.79 2.78
CA LEU A 80 5.98 12.87 3.90
C LEU A 80 6.58 11.53 3.43
N MET A 81 6.10 10.99 2.30
CA MET A 81 6.66 9.77 1.73
C MET A 81 8.15 9.93 1.38
N ASN A 82 8.53 11.06 0.80
CA ASN A 82 9.93 11.34 0.44
C ASN A 82 10.81 11.56 1.67
N ASN A 83 10.32 12.23 2.70
CA ASN A 83 11.03 12.38 3.97
C ASN A 83 11.29 11.01 4.60
N GLU A 84 10.32 10.14 4.56
CA GLU A 84 10.44 8.79 5.10
C GLU A 84 11.38 7.91 4.26
N ALA A 85 11.32 8.03 2.93
CA ALA A 85 12.27 7.37 2.03
C ALA A 85 13.72 7.80 2.33
N ALA A 86 13.95 9.09 2.53
CA ALA A 86 15.26 9.60 2.91
C ALA A 86 15.73 9.07 4.27
N ARG A 87 14.84 9.04 5.29
CA ARG A 87 15.12 8.49 6.62
C ARG A 87 15.50 7.00 6.56
N LEU A 88 14.87 6.24 5.70
CA LEU A 88 15.15 4.82 5.49
C LEU A 88 16.39 4.56 4.63
N GLY A 89 16.95 5.60 3.99
CA GLY A 89 18.09 5.46 3.10
C GLY A 89 17.76 5.00 1.68
N MET A 90 16.52 5.22 1.22
CA MET A 90 16.05 4.90 -0.13
C MET A 90 16.53 5.97 -1.13
N LYS A 91 17.78 5.87 -1.57
CA LYS A 91 18.48 6.92 -2.32
C LYS A 91 18.04 7.07 -3.79
N ASN A 92 17.39 6.05 -4.34
CA ASN A 92 16.95 6.00 -5.74
C ASN A 92 15.42 5.97 -5.83
N THR A 93 14.74 6.64 -4.89
CA THR A 93 13.29 6.68 -4.80
C THR A 93 12.80 8.11 -4.71
N HIS A 94 11.75 8.42 -5.47
CA HIS A 94 11.02 9.68 -5.38
C HIS A 94 9.53 9.42 -5.60
N PHE A 95 8.70 9.86 -4.67
CA PHE A 95 7.26 9.73 -4.70
C PHE A 95 6.60 11.06 -5.04
N VAL A 96 5.59 11.05 -5.92
CA VAL A 96 4.80 12.24 -6.27
C VAL A 96 3.32 12.08 -5.98
N ASN A 97 2.87 10.86 -5.69
CA ASN A 97 1.49 10.57 -5.29
C ASN A 97 1.43 9.42 -4.29
N ALA A 98 0.27 9.22 -3.67
CA ALA A 98 0.04 8.18 -2.67
C ALA A 98 -0.28 6.80 -3.26
N THR A 99 -0.63 6.74 -4.54
CA THR A 99 -1.21 5.56 -5.20
C THR A 99 -0.20 4.71 -5.94
N GLY A 100 0.87 5.32 -6.46
CA GLY A 100 1.80 4.70 -7.40
C GLY A 100 1.33 4.75 -8.85
N LEU A 101 0.31 5.57 -9.16
CA LEU A 101 -0.10 5.83 -10.54
C LEU A 101 1.04 6.51 -11.32
N PRO A 102 1.11 6.32 -12.64
CA PRO A 102 2.23 6.78 -13.44
C PRO A 102 2.45 8.30 -13.36
N ASP A 103 3.70 8.66 -13.14
CA ASP A 103 4.23 10.01 -13.30
C ASP A 103 5.73 9.89 -13.65
N PRO A 104 6.27 10.69 -14.56
CA PRO A 104 7.68 10.62 -14.95
C PRO A 104 8.67 10.76 -13.79
N ASN A 105 8.26 11.43 -12.72
CA ASN A 105 9.08 11.65 -11.53
C ASN A 105 8.81 10.64 -10.41
N HIS A 106 7.79 9.75 -10.54
CA HIS A 106 7.48 8.72 -9.56
C HIS A 106 8.35 7.49 -9.79
N LYS A 107 9.40 7.32 -9.00
CA LYS A 107 10.45 6.32 -9.23
C LYS A 107 10.83 5.61 -7.95
N ALA A 108 11.13 4.31 -8.07
CA ALA A 108 11.75 3.53 -7.01
C ALA A 108 12.68 2.47 -7.61
N SER A 109 13.75 2.11 -6.89
CA SER A 109 14.59 0.97 -7.25
C SER A 109 14.14 -0.28 -6.49
N ALA A 110 14.43 -1.47 -7.05
CA ALA A 110 14.16 -2.74 -6.38
C ALA A 110 14.88 -2.83 -5.03
N HIS A 111 16.10 -2.32 -4.95
CA HIS A 111 16.86 -2.24 -3.69
C HIS A 111 16.14 -1.38 -2.63
N ASP A 112 15.65 -0.20 -3.00
CA ASP A 112 14.97 0.69 -2.08
C ASP A 112 13.63 0.10 -1.62
N LEU A 113 12.90 -0.59 -2.51
CA LEU A 113 11.69 -1.31 -2.13
C LEU A 113 11.97 -2.47 -1.16
N ALA A 114 13.13 -3.13 -1.27
CA ALA A 114 13.55 -4.13 -0.28
C ALA A 114 13.87 -3.48 1.08
N ILE A 115 14.45 -2.28 1.10
CA ILE A 115 14.66 -1.49 2.32
C ILE A 115 13.31 -1.16 2.98
N LEU A 116 12.34 -0.66 2.20
CA LEU A 116 10.99 -0.35 2.68
C LEU A 116 10.28 -1.60 3.21
N ALA A 117 10.37 -2.72 2.48
CA ALA A 117 9.78 -4.00 2.89
C ALA A 117 10.34 -4.46 4.24
N ARG A 118 11.65 -4.36 4.44
CA ARG A 118 12.31 -4.65 5.72
C ARG A 118 11.80 -3.75 6.84
N ALA A 119 11.63 -2.44 6.56
CA ALA A 119 11.10 -1.50 7.53
C ALA A 119 9.65 -1.84 7.92
N ILE A 120 8.78 -2.16 6.96
CA ILE A 120 7.41 -2.61 7.22
C ILE A 120 7.39 -3.82 8.14
N ILE A 121 8.18 -4.85 7.84
CA ILE A 121 8.24 -6.08 8.63
C ILE A 121 8.72 -5.81 10.07
N HIS A 122 9.69 -4.92 10.23
CA HIS A 122 10.34 -4.66 11.52
C HIS A 122 9.58 -3.66 12.37
N ASP A 123 9.18 -2.54 11.76
CA ASP A 123 8.67 -1.39 12.49
C ASP A 123 7.15 -1.44 12.68
N SER A 124 6.45 -2.19 11.81
CA SER A 124 4.99 -2.30 11.77
C SER A 124 4.48 -3.69 12.16
N SER A 125 5.21 -4.42 12.99
CA SER A 125 4.93 -5.82 13.34
C SER A 125 3.49 -6.07 13.82
N SER A 126 2.86 -5.10 14.50
CA SER A 126 1.47 -5.19 14.97
C SER A 126 0.44 -5.20 13.83
N TYR A 127 0.77 -4.63 12.68
CA TYR A 127 -0.13 -4.53 11.51
C TYR A 127 0.33 -5.42 10.35
N TYR A 128 1.52 -6.02 10.46
CA TYR A 128 2.10 -6.81 9.38
C TYR A 128 1.22 -7.98 8.94
N GLY A 129 0.44 -8.56 9.85
CA GLY A 129 -0.49 -9.65 9.54
C GLY A 129 -1.50 -9.33 8.43
N ILE A 130 -1.83 -8.05 8.22
CA ILE A 130 -2.76 -7.62 7.17
C ILE A 130 -2.24 -7.97 5.77
N TYR A 131 -0.92 -7.95 5.57
CA TYR A 131 -0.30 -8.30 4.29
C TYR A 131 -0.48 -9.77 3.89
N ALA A 132 -0.78 -10.63 4.85
CA ALA A 132 -1.09 -12.05 4.65
C ALA A 132 -2.60 -12.34 4.51
N GLU A 133 -3.47 -11.35 4.77
CA GLU A 133 -4.91 -11.51 4.58
C GLU A 133 -5.22 -11.78 3.11
N LYS A 134 -5.94 -12.86 2.83
CA LYS A 134 -6.22 -13.32 1.45
C LYS A 134 -7.34 -12.53 0.77
N ASP A 135 -8.27 -12.01 1.54
CA ASP A 135 -9.38 -11.20 1.03
C ASP A 135 -9.87 -10.21 2.09
N PHE A 136 -10.60 -9.21 1.62
CA PHE A 136 -11.28 -8.24 2.46
C PHE A 136 -12.61 -7.87 1.84
N THR A 137 -13.64 -7.75 2.68
CA THR A 137 -14.99 -7.35 2.26
C THR A 137 -15.30 -5.98 2.83
N TYR A 138 -15.60 -5.02 1.95
CA TYR A 138 -16.07 -3.71 2.33
C TYR A 138 -17.37 -3.38 1.60
N ASN A 139 -18.37 -2.86 2.32
CA ASN A 139 -19.72 -2.57 1.78
C ASN A 139 -20.32 -3.74 0.97
N GLY A 140 -20.14 -4.98 1.42
CA GLY A 140 -20.63 -6.18 0.73
C GLY A 140 -19.81 -6.59 -0.51
N ILE A 141 -18.79 -5.82 -0.88
CA ILE A 141 -17.91 -6.12 -2.02
C ILE A 141 -16.67 -6.84 -1.51
N LYS A 142 -16.58 -8.14 -1.81
CA LYS A 142 -15.43 -8.97 -1.50
C LYS A 142 -14.38 -8.87 -2.61
N GLN A 143 -13.13 -8.55 -2.24
CA GLN A 143 -11.99 -8.52 -3.16
C GLN A 143 -10.82 -9.33 -2.58
N GLY A 144 -10.15 -10.09 -3.45
CA GLY A 144 -8.98 -10.88 -3.08
C GLY A 144 -7.69 -10.08 -3.07
N ASN A 145 -6.74 -10.54 -2.25
CA ASN A 145 -5.37 -10.04 -2.31
C ASN A 145 -4.75 -10.44 -3.66
N ARG A 146 -4.12 -9.47 -4.31
CA ARG A 146 -3.54 -9.66 -5.65
C ARG A 146 -2.20 -10.41 -5.64
N ASN A 147 -1.62 -10.66 -4.46
CA ASN A 147 -0.41 -11.47 -4.32
C ASN A 147 -0.77 -12.97 -4.42
N ALA A 148 -0.63 -13.53 -5.61
CA ALA A 148 -0.95 -14.93 -5.88
C ALA A 148 -0.14 -15.93 -5.03
N LEU A 149 1.06 -15.54 -4.58
CA LEU A 149 1.90 -16.40 -3.75
C LEU A 149 1.27 -16.73 -2.39
N LEU A 150 0.41 -15.85 -1.85
CA LEU A 150 -0.32 -16.13 -0.60
C LEU A 150 -1.26 -17.34 -0.70
N TYR A 151 -1.66 -17.72 -1.91
CA TYR A 151 -2.58 -18.84 -2.15
C TYR A 151 -1.84 -20.14 -2.46
N THR A 152 -0.58 -20.04 -2.90
CA THR A 152 0.20 -21.19 -3.41
C THR A 152 1.34 -21.60 -2.49
N ASP A 153 1.88 -20.69 -1.67
CA ASP A 153 3.00 -20.97 -0.76
C ASP A 153 2.66 -20.50 0.66
N PRO A 154 2.43 -21.43 1.61
CA PRO A 154 2.06 -21.10 2.99
C PRO A 154 3.18 -20.40 3.78
N THR A 155 4.40 -20.34 3.26
CA THR A 155 5.53 -19.64 3.90
C THR A 155 5.56 -18.15 3.53
N VAL A 156 4.80 -17.73 2.51
CA VAL A 156 4.67 -16.33 2.07
C VAL A 156 3.65 -15.61 2.95
N ASP A 157 4.04 -14.47 3.50
CA ASP A 157 3.21 -13.66 4.40
C ASP A 157 3.14 -12.17 4.00
N GLY A 158 3.49 -11.84 2.78
CA GLY A 158 3.44 -10.46 2.23
C GLY A 158 4.09 -10.37 0.86
N LEU A 159 4.21 -9.20 0.31
CA LEU A 159 3.80 -7.88 0.76
C LEU A 159 2.79 -7.27 -0.23
N LYS A 160 3.29 -6.79 -1.38
CA LYS A 160 2.48 -5.95 -2.27
C LYS A 160 2.79 -6.16 -3.73
N THR A 161 1.75 -6.22 -4.54
CA THR A 161 1.82 -6.18 -6.00
C THR A 161 1.62 -4.76 -6.53
N GLY A 162 2.10 -4.51 -7.74
CA GLY A 162 1.82 -3.29 -8.50
C GLY A 162 1.74 -3.59 -9.98
N HIS A 163 0.90 -2.85 -10.70
CA HIS A 163 0.84 -2.91 -12.15
C HIS A 163 0.39 -1.58 -12.73
N THR A 164 1.14 -1.10 -13.70
CA THR A 164 0.72 -0.04 -14.63
C THR A 164 1.26 -0.39 -16.02
N ALA A 165 0.74 0.25 -17.06
CA ALA A 165 1.26 0.04 -18.42
C ALA A 165 2.77 0.39 -18.51
N ASP A 166 3.18 1.44 -17.80
CA ASP A 166 4.56 1.94 -17.82
C ASP A 166 5.51 1.07 -16.98
N ALA A 167 5.06 0.64 -15.80
CA ALA A 167 5.89 -0.09 -14.85
C ALA A 167 5.92 -1.61 -15.11
N GLY A 168 4.99 -2.15 -15.91
CA GLY A 168 4.78 -3.59 -15.98
C GLY A 168 4.28 -4.20 -14.68
N PHE A 169 4.39 -5.51 -14.54
CA PHE A 169 4.03 -6.19 -13.29
C PHE A 169 5.17 -6.15 -12.29
N CYS A 170 4.84 -5.77 -11.06
CA CYS A 170 5.79 -5.66 -9.96
C CYS A 170 5.28 -6.44 -8.75
N LEU A 171 6.19 -7.07 -8.02
CA LEU A 171 5.91 -7.77 -6.78
C LEU A 171 7.05 -7.58 -5.78
N THR A 172 6.71 -7.12 -4.60
CA THR A 172 7.55 -7.30 -3.41
C THR A 172 6.94 -8.41 -2.59
N ALA A 173 7.66 -9.51 -2.39
CA ALA A 173 7.22 -10.65 -1.62
C ALA A 173 8.11 -10.88 -0.40
N SER A 174 7.54 -11.46 0.65
CA SER A 174 8.26 -11.91 1.83
C SER A 174 7.81 -13.31 2.22
N ALA A 175 8.78 -14.15 2.60
CA ALA A 175 8.54 -15.49 3.07
C ALA A 175 9.40 -15.79 4.30
N LYS A 176 8.88 -16.61 5.23
CA LYS A 176 9.61 -17.07 6.42
C LYS A 176 9.70 -18.59 6.40
N ARG A 177 10.92 -19.14 6.29
CA ARG A 177 11.20 -20.58 6.24
C ARG A 177 12.28 -20.94 7.23
N ASN A 178 12.04 -21.92 8.09
CA ASN A 178 13.03 -22.41 9.05
C ASN A 178 13.69 -21.29 9.89
N GLY A 179 12.89 -20.31 10.31
CA GLY A 179 13.38 -19.15 11.08
C GLY A 179 14.04 -18.05 10.24
N MET A 180 14.37 -18.31 8.99
CA MET A 180 14.96 -17.33 8.07
C MET A 180 13.87 -16.60 7.30
N ARG A 181 13.96 -15.25 7.21
CA ARG A 181 13.10 -14.41 6.39
C ARG A 181 13.83 -13.93 5.15
N LEU A 182 13.18 -14.04 4.02
CA LEU A 182 13.67 -13.54 2.74
C LEU A 182 12.68 -12.51 2.19
N ILE A 183 13.20 -11.50 1.51
CA ILE A 183 12.44 -10.51 0.75
C ILE A 183 12.90 -10.60 -0.70
N SER A 184 11.95 -10.66 -1.62
CA SER A 184 12.18 -10.63 -3.07
C SER A 184 11.47 -9.42 -3.66
N VAL A 185 12.13 -8.70 -4.55
CA VAL A 185 11.54 -7.59 -5.30
C VAL A 185 11.77 -7.84 -6.79
N VAL A 186 10.67 -7.96 -7.52
CA VAL A 186 10.66 -8.13 -8.97
C VAL A 186 9.89 -6.96 -9.58
N MET A 187 10.43 -6.34 -10.62
CA MET A 187 9.84 -5.17 -11.26
C MET A 187 9.90 -5.30 -12.79
N GLY A 188 8.92 -4.71 -13.46
CA GLY A 188 8.95 -4.57 -14.92
C GLY A 188 8.75 -5.86 -15.70
N THR A 189 8.10 -6.87 -15.14
CA THR A 189 7.82 -8.12 -15.87
C THR A 189 6.63 -7.97 -16.83
N LYS A 190 6.62 -8.78 -17.90
CA LYS A 190 5.54 -8.77 -18.90
C LYS A 190 4.27 -9.49 -18.44
N SER A 191 4.37 -10.31 -17.39
CA SER A 191 3.26 -11.09 -16.84
C SER A 191 3.41 -11.26 -15.33
N MET A 192 2.35 -11.73 -14.66
CA MET A 192 2.38 -12.13 -13.24
C MET A 192 2.94 -13.54 -13.02
N GLN A 193 3.31 -14.24 -14.08
CA GLN A 193 3.88 -15.58 -14.06
C GLN A 193 5.38 -15.53 -14.16
#